data_7947f41f36d16786c0e7264e315c2de6
#
_entry.id   7947f41f36d16786c0e7264e315c2de6
#
_cell.length_a   1.000
_cell.length_b   1.000
_cell.length_c   1.000
_cell.angle_alpha   90.00
_cell.angle_beta   90.00
_cell.angle_gamma   90.00
#
_symmetry.space_group_name_H-M   'P 1'
#
loop_
_entity.id
_entity.type
_entity.pdbx_description
1 polymer ?
#
loop_
_entity_poly.entity_id
_entity_poly.type
_entity_poly.pdbx_seq_one_letter_code
_entity_poly.pdbx_strand_id
1 'polypeptide(L)'
;MSETTLAELALREYVRVPELKPTADGSFLRLSSITQCERKQVLNAMEVPTVNLGPDALNGFVAREIGTMMHAYIQEAFADHPNVYDFESEVPVSIPDCLTSGHADGVYVAESGERLLLEIK
;
A
#
# COMPACT_ATOMS: atom_id res chain seq x y z
N MET A 1 -11.39 -32.02 2.98
CA MET A 1 -10.43 -31.40 2.06
C MET A 1 -11.20 -30.60 1.05
N SER A 2 -11.01 -29.30 0.99
CA SER A 2 -11.53 -28.50 -0.12
C SER A 2 -10.64 -28.75 -1.35
N GLU A 3 -11.24 -29.07 -2.48
CA GLU A 3 -10.51 -29.17 -3.74
C GLU A 3 -9.96 -27.78 -4.10
N THR A 4 -8.65 -27.67 -4.19
CA THR A 4 -8.00 -26.46 -4.67
C THR A 4 -8.26 -26.34 -6.16
N THR A 5 -8.93 -25.29 -6.59
CA THR A 5 -9.22 -25.09 -8.01
C THR A 5 -7.95 -24.78 -8.80
N LEU A 6 -7.96 -25.05 -10.09
CA LEU A 6 -6.85 -24.72 -10.98
C LEU A 6 -6.53 -23.20 -10.96
N ALA A 7 -7.56 -22.38 -10.82
CA ALA A 7 -7.41 -20.93 -10.69
C ALA A 7 -6.66 -20.54 -9.40
N GLU A 8 -6.97 -21.19 -8.29
CA GLU A 8 -6.24 -20.99 -7.03
C GLU A 8 -4.78 -21.40 -7.13
N LEU A 9 -4.49 -22.53 -7.78
CA LEU A 9 -3.12 -22.98 -7.99
C LEU A 9 -2.35 -21.99 -8.85
N ALA A 10 -2.93 -21.54 -9.97
CA ALA A 10 -2.31 -20.56 -10.85
C ALA A 10 -2.03 -19.21 -10.12
N LEU A 11 -2.99 -18.75 -9.31
CA LEU A 11 -2.81 -17.54 -8.51
C LEU A 11 -1.72 -17.72 -7.44
N ARG A 12 -1.65 -18.86 -6.79
CA ARG A 12 -0.60 -19.15 -5.79
C ARG A 12 0.79 -19.18 -6.40
N GLU A 13 0.94 -19.69 -7.61
CA GLU A 13 2.21 -19.67 -8.35
C GLU A 13 2.61 -18.26 -8.79
N TYR A 14 1.62 -17.42 -9.12
CA TYR A 14 1.85 -16.03 -9.50
C TYR A 14 2.16 -15.12 -8.28
N VAL A 15 1.60 -15.46 -7.11
CA VAL A 15 1.84 -14.74 -5.86
C VAL A 15 3.27 -14.99 -5.39
N ARG A 16 4.18 -14.16 -5.82
CA ARG A 16 5.46 -14.05 -5.14
C ARG A 16 5.24 -13.28 -3.85
N VAL A 17 5.57 -13.90 -2.72
CA VAL A 17 5.61 -13.18 -1.44
C VAL A 17 6.57 -12.00 -1.65
N PRO A 18 6.10 -10.76 -1.56
CA PRO A 18 7.00 -9.63 -1.72
C PRO A 18 8.08 -9.70 -0.65
N GLU A 19 9.33 -9.69 -1.06
CA GLU A 19 10.44 -9.50 -0.14
C GLU A 19 10.23 -8.16 0.58
N LEU A 20 10.21 -8.19 1.91
CA LEU A 20 10.19 -6.99 2.72
C LEU A 20 11.50 -6.25 2.49
N LYS A 21 11.46 -5.28 1.59
CA LYS A 21 12.60 -4.40 1.39
C LYS A 21 12.53 -3.24 2.37
N PRO A 22 13.66 -2.85 2.97
CA PRO A 22 13.71 -1.59 3.69
C PRO A 22 13.28 -0.47 2.74
N THR A 23 12.56 0.50 3.26
CA THR A 23 12.19 1.68 2.48
C THR A 23 13.44 2.43 2.04
N ALA A 24 13.40 3.05 0.85
CA ALA A 24 14.56 3.72 0.25
C ALA A 24 15.18 4.84 1.11
N ASP A 25 14.41 5.38 2.06
CA ASP A 25 14.84 6.41 3.01
C ASP A 25 15.41 5.85 4.34
N GLY A 26 15.51 4.52 4.48
CA GLY A 26 16.01 3.85 5.69
C GLY A 26 15.02 3.85 6.84
N SER A 27 13.76 4.23 6.64
CA SER A 27 12.73 4.14 7.66
C SER A 27 12.29 2.69 7.85
N PHE A 28 11.99 2.31 9.10
CA PHE A 28 11.60 0.96 9.46
C PHE A 28 10.10 0.80 9.66
N LEU A 29 9.39 1.90 9.86
CA LEU A 29 7.98 1.91 10.15
C LEU A 29 7.20 2.55 9.02
N ARG A 30 6.02 1.98 8.73
CA ARG A 30 5.09 2.52 7.75
C ARG A 30 3.95 3.25 8.45
N LEU A 31 3.59 4.43 7.98
CA LEU A 31 2.44 5.19 8.50
C LEU A 31 1.15 4.37 8.46
N SER A 32 0.93 3.59 7.42
CA SER A 32 -0.25 2.72 7.27
C SER A 32 -0.34 1.62 8.33
N SER A 33 0.76 1.30 9.00
CA SER A 33 0.86 0.24 10.01
C SER A 33 0.97 0.76 11.44
N ILE A 34 0.97 2.08 11.63
CA ILE A 34 1.27 2.70 12.95
C ILE A 34 0.30 2.29 14.05
N THR A 35 -0.94 1.93 13.70
CA THR A 35 -1.96 1.47 14.65
C THR A 35 -1.99 -0.05 14.84
N GLN A 36 -1.12 -0.78 14.15
CA GLN A 36 -1.05 -2.23 14.27
C GLN A 36 -0.27 -2.67 15.51
N CYS A 37 -0.35 -3.97 15.81
CA CYS A 37 0.37 -4.59 16.91
C CYS A 37 1.85 -4.21 16.90
N GLU A 38 2.33 -3.65 18.01
CA GLU A 38 3.71 -3.19 18.20
C GLU A 38 4.73 -4.30 17.94
N ARG A 39 4.46 -5.50 18.45
CA ARG A 39 5.31 -6.68 18.24
C ARG A 39 5.43 -7.02 16.75
N LYS A 40 4.33 -6.93 16.00
CA LYS A 40 4.33 -7.17 14.55
C LYS A 40 5.20 -6.14 13.82
N GLN A 41 5.12 -4.89 14.22
CA GLN A 41 5.94 -3.82 13.64
C GLN A 41 7.43 -4.05 13.88
N VAL A 42 7.81 -4.43 15.10
CA VAL A 42 9.21 -4.75 15.45
C VAL A 42 9.71 -5.95 14.64
N LEU A 43 8.93 -7.02 14.55
CA LEU A 43 9.31 -8.20 13.77
C LEU A 43 9.48 -7.89 12.29
N ASN A 44 8.61 -7.03 11.74
CA ASN A 44 8.73 -6.56 10.35
C ASN A 44 10.00 -5.71 10.17
N ALA A 45 10.31 -4.83 11.10
CA ALA A 45 11.52 -4.00 11.06
C ALA A 45 12.80 -4.85 11.15
N MET A 46 12.74 -5.96 11.87
CA MET A 46 13.85 -6.93 11.98
C MET A 46 13.92 -7.90 10.79
N GLU A 47 13.06 -7.72 9.79
CA GLU A 47 12.99 -8.60 8.61
C GLU A 47 12.75 -10.08 8.94
N VAL A 48 12.05 -10.35 10.02
CA VAL A 48 11.68 -11.73 10.37
C VAL A 48 10.65 -12.24 9.36
N PRO A 49 10.93 -13.36 8.68
CA PRO A 49 10.01 -13.88 7.66
C PRO A 49 8.68 -14.30 8.28
N THR A 50 7.60 -13.98 7.59
CA THR A 50 6.27 -14.42 7.96
C THR A 50 6.12 -15.91 7.69
N VAL A 51 5.88 -16.68 8.73
CA VAL A 51 5.56 -18.10 8.66
C VAL A 51 4.07 -18.28 8.96
N ASN A 52 3.48 -19.36 8.49
CA ASN A 52 2.05 -19.66 8.66
C ASN A 52 1.13 -18.60 8.02
N LEU A 53 1.32 -18.37 6.74
CA LEU A 53 0.30 -17.70 5.94
C LEU A 53 -0.97 -18.52 6.03
N GLY A 54 -1.99 -18.02 6.73
CA GLY A 54 -3.25 -18.71 6.93
C GLY A 54 -3.97 -19.02 5.61
N PRO A 55 -5.07 -19.78 5.65
CA PRO A 55 -5.83 -20.15 4.45
C PRO A 55 -6.37 -18.94 3.67
N ASP A 56 -6.51 -17.79 4.33
CA ASP A 56 -6.98 -16.54 3.74
C ASP A 56 -5.88 -15.67 3.10
N ALA A 57 -4.64 -16.14 3.10
CA ALA A 57 -3.51 -15.37 2.55
C ALA A 57 -3.70 -15.02 1.07
N LEU A 58 -4.26 -15.96 0.28
CA LEU A 58 -4.57 -15.74 -1.13
C LEU A 58 -5.66 -14.67 -1.31
N ASN A 59 -6.73 -14.74 -0.53
CA ASN A 59 -7.81 -13.75 -0.57
C ASN A 59 -7.30 -12.36 -0.19
N GLY A 60 -6.46 -12.27 0.83
CA GLY A 60 -5.81 -11.02 1.23
C GLY A 60 -4.90 -10.44 0.14
N PHE A 61 -4.18 -11.29 -0.58
CA PHE A 61 -3.37 -10.86 -1.71
C PHE A 61 -4.24 -10.32 -2.86
N VAL A 62 -5.26 -11.05 -3.27
CA VAL A 62 -6.18 -10.63 -4.34
C VAL A 62 -6.85 -9.31 -3.97
N ALA A 63 -7.32 -9.15 -2.73
CA ALA A 63 -7.92 -7.91 -2.25
C ALA A 63 -6.94 -6.73 -2.34
N ARG A 64 -5.66 -6.92 -2.01
CA ARG A 64 -4.62 -5.89 -2.13
C ARG A 64 -4.35 -5.51 -3.59
N GLU A 65 -4.28 -6.50 -4.48
CA GLU A 65 -4.09 -6.26 -5.91
C GLU A 65 -5.27 -5.46 -6.51
N ILE A 66 -6.50 -5.83 -6.17
CA ILE A 66 -7.70 -5.08 -6.57
C ILE A 66 -7.62 -3.65 -6.01
N GLY A 67 -7.26 -3.49 -4.74
CA GLY A 67 -7.07 -2.18 -4.12
C GLY A 67 -6.04 -1.32 -4.84
N THR A 68 -4.90 -1.89 -5.19
CA THR A 68 -3.85 -1.21 -5.96
C THR A 68 -4.33 -0.77 -7.33
N MET A 69 -5.06 -1.61 -8.04
CA MET A 69 -5.64 -1.29 -9.34
C MET A 69 -6.68 -0.17 -9.23
N MET A 70 -7.54 -0.22 -8.21
CA MET A 70 -8.54 0.83 -7.96
C MET A 70 -7.91 2.16 -7.60
N HIS A 71 -6.83 2.16 -6.79
CA HIS A 71 -6.08 3.37 -6.50
C HIS A 71 -5.50 4.00 -7.76
N ALA A 72 -4.84 3.22 -8.60
CA ALA A 72 -4.28 3.69 -9.86
C ALA A 72 -5.37 4.28 -10.79
N TYR A 73 -6.51 3.61 -10.88
CA TYR A 73 -7.64 4.08 -11.69
C TYR A 73 -8.18 5.43 -11.21
N ILE A 74 -8.38 5.58 -9.90
CA ILE A 74 -8.89 6.81 -9.29
C ILE A 74 -7.86 7.94 -9.44
N GLN A 75 -6.58 7.65 -9.22
CA GLN A 75 -5.50 8.62 -9.38
C GLN A 75 -5.42 9.14 -10.81
N GLU A 76 -5.56 8.27 -11.81
CA GLU A 76 -5.59 8.64 -13.22
C GLU A 76 -6.81 9.53 -13.56
N ALA A 77 -7.98 9.17 -13.03
CA ALA A 77 -9.20 9.96 -13.20
C ALA A 77 -9.06 11.37 -12.60
N PHE A 78 -8.40 11.51 -11.44
CA PHE A 78 -8.09 12.80 -10.83
C PHE A 78 -7.10 13.61 -11.67
N ALA A 79 -6.04 12.96 -12.15
CA ALA A 79 -5.03 13.63 -12.99
C ALA A 79 -5.62 14.22 -14.27
N ASP A 80 -6.62 13.55 -14.84
CA ASP A 80 -7.26 13.96 -16.09
C ASP A 80 -8.46 14.90 -15.89
N HIS A 81 -8.86 15.16 -14.65
CA HIS A 81 -10.03 16.00 -14.39
C HIS A 81 -9.73 17.48 -14.62
N PRO A 82 -10.61 18.24 -15.34
CA PRO A 82 -10.34 19.62 -15.75
C PRO A 82 -10.26 20.62 -14.58
N ASN A 83 -10.84 20.30 -13.43
CA ASN A 83 -10.85 21.15 -12.23
C ASN A 83 -9.80 20.73 -11.19
N VAL A 84 -8.92 19.82 -11.55
CA VAL A 84 -7.80 19.38 -10.72
C VAL A 84 -6.51 19.88 -11.35
N TYR A 85 -5.72 20.62 -10.59
CA TYR A 85 -4.48 21.20 -11.04
C TYR A 85 -3.31 20.61 -10.26
N ASP A 86 -2.15 20.52 -10.89
CA ASP A 86 -0.90 20.10 -10.25
C ASP A 86 -1.04 18.80 -9.43
N PHE A 87 -1.72 17.80 -10.02
CA PHE A 87 -1.91 16.51 -9.35
C PHE A 87 -0.60 15.72 -9.29
N GLU A 88 -0.24 15.32 -8.07
CA GLU A 88 0.86 14.40 -7.80
C GLU A 88 0.32 13.17 -7.07
N SER A 89 0.59 11.97 -7.61
CA SER A 89 0.24 10.70 -6.97
C SER A 89 1.39 10.15 -6.13
N GLU A 90 1.05 9.33 -5.14
CA GLU A 90 2.04 8.63 -4.32
C GLU A 90 3.12 9.56 -3.74
N VAL A 91 2.67 10.67 -3.16
CA VAL A 91 3.57 11.68 -2.59
C VAL A 91 4.24 11.14 -1.33
N PRO A 92 5.58 11.01 -1.30
CA PRO A 92 6.26 10.46 -0.14
C PRO A 92 6.15 11.40 1.07
N VAL A 93 5.88 10.80 2.22
CA VAL A 93 5.83 11.47 3.52
C VAL A 93 6.79 10.77 4.46
N SER A 94 7.64 11.54 5.13
CA SER A 94 8.61 11.00 6.08
C SER A 94 8.57 11.77 7.39
N ILE A 95 8.65 11.05 8.50
CA ILE A 95 8.80 11.60 9.86
C ILE A 95 10.10 11.02 10.43
N PRO A 96 11.24 11.68 10.19
CA PRO A 96 12.56 11.14 10.53
C PRO A 96 12.72 10.82 12.01
N ASP A 97 12.20 11.67 12.90
CA ASP A 97 12.31 11.50 14.36
C ASP A 97 11.63 10.22 14.86
N CYS A 98 10.64 9.73 14.13
CA CYS A 98 9.91 8.51 14.45
C CYS A 98 10.33 7.32 13.57
N LEU A 99 11.31 7.48 12.68
CA LEU A 99 11.72 6.46 11.69
C LEU A 99 10.53 5.91 10.88
N THR A 100 9.57 6.78 10.57
CA THR A 100 8.30 6.42 9.93
C THR A 100 8.19 7.09 8.57
N SER A 101 7.73 6.35 7.59
CA SER A 101 7.44 6.85 6.25
C SER A 101 6.14 6.30 5.69
N GLY A 102 5.65 6.96 4.67
CA GLY A 102 4.46 6.54 3.94
C GLY A 102 4.29 7.35 2.67
N HIS A 103 3.16 7.17 2.02
CA HIS A 103 2.78 7.91 0.82
C HIS A 103 1.36 8.43 0.96
N ALA A 104 1.14 9.67 0.56
CA ALA A 104 -0.18 10.21 0.34
C ALA A 104 -0.68 9.73 -1.02
N ASP A 105 -1.94 9.35 -1.13
CA ASP A 105 -2.52 8.85 -2.38
C ASP A 105 -2.52 9.91 -3.48
N GLY A 106 -2.69 11.17 -3.12
CA GLY A 106 -2.56 12.28 -4.04
C GLY A 106 -2.54 13.63 -3.33
N VAL A 107 -1.96 14.60 -4.01
CA VAL A 107 -2.03 16.02 -3.63
C VAL A 107 -2.38 16.81 -4.88
N TYR A 108 -3.29 17.74 -4.78
CA TYR A 108 -3.73 18.54 -5.91
C TYR A 108 -4.15 19.95 -5.50
N VAL A 109 -4.25 20.83 -6.46
CA VAL A 109 -4.77 22.18 -6.29
C VAL A 109 -6.18 22.23 -6.87
N ALA A 110 -7.14 22.69 -6.06
CA ALA A 110 -8.52 22.89 -6.50
C ALA A 110 -8.65 24.18 -7.33
N GLU A 111 -9.79 24.34 -8.00
CA GLU A 111 -10.11 25.54 -8.79
C GLU A 111 -10.04 26.83 -7.97
N SER A 112 -10.32 26.74 -6.67
CA SER A 112 -10.17 27.84 -5.70
C SER A 112 -8.72 28.25 -5.43
N GLY A 113 -7.74 27.48 -5.88
CA GLY A 113 -6.31 27.65 -5.55
C GLY A 113 -5.89 26.96 -4.24
N GLU A 114 -6.81 26.29 -3.56
CA GLU A 114 -6.54 25.56 -2.34
C GLU A 114 -5.83 24.23 -2.62
N ARG A 115 -4.80 23.93 -1.84
CA ARG A 115 -4.07 22.67 -1.94
C ARG A 115 -4.74 21.62 -1.05
N LEU A 116 -5.11 20.51 -1.65
CA LEU A 116 -5.87 19.46 -1.01
C LEU A 116 -5.15 18.11 -1.07
N LEU A 117 -5.41 17.28 -0.08
CA LEU A 117 -4.92 15.92 0.02
C LEU A 117 -6.02 14.96 -0.43
N LEU A 118 -5.67 14.03 -1.31
CA LEU A 118 -6.52 12.91 -1.69
C LEU A 118 -6.12 11.68 -0.88
N GLU A 119 -7.07 11.07 -0.21
CA GLU A 119 -6.93 9.75 0.41
C GLU A 119 -8.01 8.82 -0.14
N ILE A 120 -7.58 7.65 -0.64
CA ILE A 120 -8.46 6.65 -1.23
C ILE A 120 -8.59 5.48 -0.24
N LYS A 121 -9.82 5.19 0.15
CA LYS A 121 -10.15 4.08 1.06
C LYS A 121 -10.99 3.03 0.38
#